data_226d43496983bf713eb8ea89ee1ef6c3
#
_entry.id   226d43496983bf713eb8ea89ee1ef6c3
#
_cell.length_a   1.000
_cell.length_b   1.000
_cell.length_c   1.000
_cell.angle_alpha   90.00
_cell.angle_beta   90.00
_cell.angle_gamma   90.00
#
_symmetry.space_group_name_H-M   'P 1'
#
loop_
_entity.id
_entity.type
_entity.pdbx_description
1 polymer ?
#
loop_
_entity_poly.entity_id
_entity_poly.type
_entity_poly.pdbx_seq_one_letter_code
_entity_poly.pdbx_strand_id
1 'polypeptide(L)'
;MMILSYLASRRRQRQAAIPALAHITPSPWRQGWRQLRRNRLAMFCLLLLAVMAVWCVLGPVWSPWSDDATDALSINQPPGAEHWLGTDFLGRDVYTRLLLAGRISLIIGLLTMVMSVCLGYLLGALSGYVGGLTDKLIMRVADLVMTIPGLPLLIVAGAMLSELDFSPDSRIYMVVVMLSLLEWPRLARLVCGQCLSLRERDFMLATQVLGLSARRRLFGHLLPNTIPILVVMATMAVANAILSESALSYLGLGVVPPTPSWGNMMDAANSLIDFQRRPWLWMPPGIATFITVIAINVLGDGLRDAMDPNMKPRLK
;
A
#
# COMPACT_ATOMS: atom_id res chain seq x y z
N MET A 1 46.08 36.40 -43.76
CA MET A 1 45.43 35.09 -43.76
C MET A 1 45.17 34.54 -42.36
N MET A 2 45.99 34.81 -41.34
CA MET A 2 45.92 34.33 -39.94
C MET A 2 44.72 34.91 -39.12
N ILE A 3 44.30 36.17 -39.37
CA ILE A 3 43.25 36.85 -38.60
C ILE A 3 41.87 36.29 -38.97
N LEU A 4 41.62 35.88 -40.20
CA LEU A 4 40.36 35.30 -40.67
C LEU A 4 40.14 33.85 -40.11
N SER A 5 41.20 33.07 -39.96
CA SER A 5 41.12 31.73 -39.35
C SER A 5 40.83 31.80 -37.85
N TYR A 6 41.38 32.80 -37.14
CA TYR A 6 41.10 33.03 -35.71
C TYR A 6 39.66 33.47 -35.46
N LEU A 7 39.10 34.33 -36.30
CA LEU A 7 37.70 34.75 -36.21
C LEU A 7 36.71 33.63 -36.55
N ALA A 8 37.06 32.76 -37.48
CA ALA A 8 36.26 31.61 -37.82
C ALA A 8 36.27 30.54 -36.70
N SER A 9 37.37 30.33 -36.00
CA SER A 9 37.46 29.42 -34.86
C SER A 9 36.64 29.92 -33.66
N ARG A 10 36.66 31.23 -33.37
CA ARG A 10 35.81 31.84 -32.33
C ARG A 10 34.31 31.78 -32.66
N ARG A 11 33.95 31.90 -33.93
CA ARG A 11 32.51 31.72 -34.35
C ARG A 11 32.06 30.28 -34.17
N ARG A 12 32.92 29.28 -34.50
CA ARG A 12 32.61 27.85 -34.26
C ARG A 12 32.55 27.52 -32.78
N GLN A 13 33.39 28.07 -31.93
CA GLN A 13 33.32 27.91 -30.49
C GLN A 13 32.08 28.59 -29.87
N ARG A 14 31.64 29.73 -30.39
CA ARG A 14 30.38 30.37 -29.95
C ARG A 14 29.14 29.62 -30.44
N GLN A 15 29.18 28.97 -31.59
CA GLN A 15 28.07 28.13 -32.07
C GLN A 15 28.03 26.77 -31.34
N ALA A 16 29.17 26.24 -30.87
CA ALA A 16 29.19 25.04 -30.02
C ALA A 16 28.78 25.34 -28.56
N ALA A 17 28.72 26.60 -28.18
CA ALA A 17 28.27 27.07 -26.85
C ALA A 17 26.82 27.55 -26.82
N ILE A 18 26.00 27.21 -27.84
CA ILE A 18 24.55 27.25 -27.66
C ILE A 18 24.24 26.10 -26.69
N PRO A 19 23.86 26.41 -25.44
CA PRO A 19 23.45 25.33 -24.56
C PRO A 19 22.34 24.61 -25.31
N ALA A 20 22.55 23.31 -25.56
CA ALA A 20 21.53 22.44 -26.12
C ALA A 20 20.25 22.82 -25.35
N LEU A 21 19.26 23.32 -26.11
CA LEU A 21 17.94 23.72 -25.60
C LEU A 21 17.63 22.78 -24.47
N ALA A 22 17.56 23.31 -23.25
CA ALA A 22 17.29 22.52 -22.08
C ALA A 22 16.03 21.72 -22.43
N HIS A 23 16.22 20.47 -22.78
CA HIS A 23 15.10 19.56 -22.98
C HIS A 23 14.34 19.66 -21.66
N ILE A 24 13.21 20.34 -21.71
CA ILE A 24 12.28 20.40 -20.59
C ILE A 24 11.96 18.92 -20.30
N THR A 25 12.75 18.34 -19.42
CA THR A 25 12.56 16.94 -19.05
C THR A 25 11.17 16.88 -18.44
N PRO A 26 10.24 16.18 -19.07
CA PRO A 26 8.88 16.12 -18.54
C PRO A 26 8.95 15.65 -17.10
N SER A 27 8.11 16.25 -16.25
CA SER A 27 8.02 15.90 -14.81
C SER A 27 8.12 14.38 -14.62
N PRO A 28 8.89 13.88 -13.64
CA PRO A 28 9.04 12.45 -13.37
C PRO A 28 7.69 11.72 -13.28
N TRP A 29 6.68 12.39 -12.74
CA TRP A 29 5.30 11.90 -12.67
C TRP A 29 4.64 11.69 -14.03
N ARG A 30 4.85 12.60 -14.98
CA ARG A 30 4.30 12.44 -16.34
C ARG A 30 5.00 11.31 -17.09
N GLN A 31 6.29 11.13 -16.85
CA GLN A 31 7.05 10.01 -17.44
C GLN A 31 6.58 8.68 -16.84
N GLY A 32 6.51 8.57 -15.51
CA GLY A 32 6.03 7.39 -14.80
C GLY A 32 4.61 7.00 -15.24
N TRP A 33 3.69 7.96 -15.29
CA TRP A 33 2.33 7.70 -15.76
C TRP A 33 2.26 7.21 -17.22
N ARG A 34 3.04 7.79 -18.12
CA ARG A 34 3.13 7.31 -19.51
C ARG A 34 3.69 5.90 -19.59
N GLN A 35 4.65 5.57 -18.75
CA GLN A 35 5.27 4.26 -18.72
C GLN A 35 4.33 3.21 -18.11
N LEU A 36 3.65 3.54 -17.02
CA LEU A 36 2.62 2.69 -16.41
C LEU A 36 1.49 2.37 -17.41
N ARG A 37 0.99 3.37 -18.14
CA ARG A 37 -0.03 3.16 -19.18
C ARG A 37 0.40 2.21 -20.31
N ARG A 38 1.69 2.04 -20.55
CA ARG A 38 2.22 1.07 -21.52
C ARG A 38 2.26 -0.35 -20.96
N ASN A 39 2.27 -0.51 -19.65
CA ASN A 39 2.18 -1.81 -19.00
C ASN A 39 0.71 -2.25 -18.91
N ARG A 40 0.29 -3.07 -19.90
CA ARG A 40 -1.10 -3.53 -20.01
C ARG A 40 -1.56 -4.31 -18.78
N LEU A 41 -0.66 -5.11 -18.19
CA LEU A 41 -0.98 -5.92 -17.02
C LEU A 41 -1.22 -5.05 -15.80
N ALA A 42 -0.36 -4.07 -15.52
CA ALA A 42 -0.54 -3.13 -14.41
C ALA A 42 -1.82 -2.29 -14.57
N MET A 43 -2.14 -1.86 -15.81
CA MET A 43 -3.38 -1.14 -16.10
C MET A 43 -4.62 -2.00 -15.92
N PHE A 44 -4.56 -3.29 -16.32
CA PHE A 44 -5.63 -4.24 -16.05
C PHE A 44 -5.85 -4.43 -14.56
N CYS A 45 -4.77 -4.62 -13.77
CA CYS A 45 -4.85 -4.75 -12.31
C CYS A 45 -5.40 -3.47 -11.66
N LEU A 46 -5.00 -2.28 -12.14
CA LEU A 46 -5.56 -1.01 -11.66
C LEU A 46 -7.07 -0.93 -11.90
N LEU A 47 -7.51 -1.29 -13.10
CA LEU A 47 -8.93 -1.31 -13.43
C LEU A 47 -9.69 -2.34 -12.58
N LEU A 48 -9.14 -3.54 -12.42
CA LEU A 48 -9.72 -4.59 -11.60
C LEU A 48 -9.89 -4.14 -10.15
N LEU A 49 -8.86 -3.55 -9.54
CA LEU A 49 -8.93 -3.00 -8.18
C LEU A 49 -9.96 -1.86 -8.08
N ALA A 50 -10.03 -0.99 -9.07
CA ALA A 50 -11.02 0.08 -9.10
C ALA A 50 -12.46 -0.48 -9.19
N VAL A 51 -12.68 -1.46 -10.05
CA VAL A 51 -13.99 -2.14 -10.18
C VAL A 51 -14.35 -2.85 -8.87
N MET A 52 -13.43 -3.59 -8.25
CA MET A 52 -13.67 -4.25 -6.97
C MET A 52 -13.99 -3.25 -5.87
N ALA A 53 -13.23 -2.15 -5.77
CA ALA A 53 -13.49 -1.11 -4.77
C ALA A 53 -14.88 -0.46 -4.96
N VAL A 54 -15.22 -0.10 -6.20
CA VAL A 54 -16.55 0.45 -6.54
C VAL A 54 -17.65 -0.56 -6.20
N TRP A 55 -17.43 -1.84 -6.52
CA TRP A 55 -18.41 -2.89 -6.24
C TRP A 55 -18.60 -3.12 -4.74
N CYS A 56 -17.55 -3.12 -3.95
CA CYS A 56 -17.63 -3.21 -2.49
C CYS A 56 -18.33 -2.00 -1.85
N VAL A 57 -18.20 -0.81 -2.44
CA VAL A 57 -18.84 0.40 -1.90
C VAL A 57 -20.30 0.55 -2.33
N LEU A 58 -20.59 0.32 -3.61
CA LEU A 58 -21.92 0.54 -4.18
C LEU A 58 -22.80 -0.72 -4.20
N GLY A 59 -22.18 -1.90 -4.28
CA GLY A 59 -22.89 -3.16 -4.38
C GLY A 59 -23.89 -3.44 -3.24
N PRO A 60 -23.56 -3.13 -1.96
CA PRO A 60 -24.53 -3.31 -0.87
C PRO A 60 -25.81 -2.48 -1.03
N VAL A 61 -25.74 -1.34 -1.72
CA VAL A 61 -26.93 -0.49 -1.98
C VAL A 61 -27.92 -1.17 -2.93
N TRP A 62 -27.43 -2.04 -3.81
CA TRP A 62 -28.26 -2.78 -4.77
C TRP A 62 -28.66 -4.17 -4.28
N SER A 63 -28.10 -4.61 -3.15
CA SER A 63 -28.55 -5.86 -2.54
C SER A 63 -29.93 -5.69 -1.92
N PRO A 64 -30.85 -6.62 -2.15
CA PRO A 64 -32.15 -6.61 -1.47
C PRO A 64 -32.04 -6.96 0.03
N TRP A 65 -30.88 -7.49 0.45
CA TRP A 65 -30.65 -7.95 1.82
C TRP A 65 -29.82 -6.93 2.60
N SER A 66 -30.19 -6.67 3.85
CA SER A 66 -29.33 -5.94 4.78
C SER A 66 -28.26 -6.88 5.36
N ASP A 67 -27.16 -6.28 5.84
CA ASP A 67 -26.00 -7.00 6.41
C ASP A 67 -26.33 -7.82 7.66
N ASP A 68 -27.32 -7.35 8.45
CA ASP A 68 -27.74 -7.97 9.70
C ASP A 68 -29.07 -8.75 9.58
N ALA A 69 -29.67 -8.78 8.40
CA ALA A 69 -30.91 -9.56 8.18
C ALA A 69 -30.59 -11.04 8.36
N THR A 70 -31.15 -11.63 9.41
CA THR A 70 -31.09 -13.06 9.70
C THR A 70 -32.39 -13.74 9.31
N ASP A 71 -32.31 -14.83 8.55
CA ASP A 71 -33.45 -15.66 8.23
C ASP A 71 -33.23 -17.08 8.74
N ALA A 72 -33.98 -17.42 9.81
CA ALA A 72 -33.91 -18.74 10.42
C ALA A 72 -34.41 -19.87 9.51
N LEU A 73 -35.16 -19.56 8.44
CA LEU A 73 -35.62 -20.53 7.46
C LEU A 73 -34.59 -20.79 6.37
N SER A 74 -33.64 -19.90 6.20
CA SER A 74 -32.63 -19.95 5.12
C SER A 74 -31.20 -20.22 5.64
N ILE A 75 -31.04 -20.91 6.76
CA ILE A 75 -29.73 -21.22 7.36
C ILE A 75 -28.95 -22.17 6.47
N ASN A 76 -27.68 -21.78 6.15
CA ASN A 76 -26.71 -22.59 5.38
C ASN A 76 -27.23 -23.06 4.02
N GLN A 77 -28.07 -22.30 3.37
CA GLN A 77 -28.55 -22.62 2.03
C GLN A 77 -27.44 -22.44 0.98
N PRO A 78 -27.36 -23.35 0.02
CA PRO A 78 -26.42 -23.22 -1.10
C PRO A 78 -26.81 -22.04 -2.01
N PRO A 79 -25.89 -21.60 -2.89
CA PRO A 79 -26.18 -20.58 -3.90
C PRO A 79 -27.45 -20.87 -4.68
N GLY A 80 -28.34 -19.86 -4.79
CA GLY A 80 -29.65 -19.97 -5.42
C GLY A 80 -30.15 -18.63 -5.97
N ALA A 81 -31.41 -18.60 -6.46
CA ALA A 81 -32.00 -17.42 -7.08
C ALA A 81 -32.22 -16.26 -6.09
N GLU A 82 -32.57 -16.57 -4.83
CA GLU A 82 -32.76 -15.59 -3.77
C GLU A 82 -31.45 -15.14 -3.15
N HIS A 83 -30.49 -16.07 -2.90
CA HIS A 83 -29.20 -15.83 -2.34
C HIS A 83 -28.12 -16.28 -3.33
N TRP A 84 -27.54 -15.37 -4.07
CA TRP A 84 -26.60 -15.67 -5.17
C TRP A 84 -25.36 -16.44 -4.74
N LEU A 85 -24.85 -16.16 -3.55
CA LEU A 85 -23.73 -16.91 -2.94
C LEU A 85 -24.18 -17.74 -1.74
N GLY A 86 -25.50 -18.01 -1.60
CA GLY A 86 -26.04 -18.76 -0.47
C GLY A 86 -26.07 -17.95 0.82
N THR A 87 -26.31 -18.65 1.94
CA THR A 87 -26.44 -18.05 3.27
C THR A 87 -25.46 -18.68 4.28
N ASP A 88 -25.18 -17.93 5.34
CA ASP A 88 -24.34 -18.40 6.44
C ASP A 88 -25.14 -19.14 7.55
N PHE A 89 -24.45 -19.47 8.65
CA PHE A 89 -25.04 -20.19 9.79
C PHE A 89 -26.10 -19.40 10.57
N LEU A 90 -26.28 -18.12 10.28
CA LEU A 90 -27.36 -17.27 10.82
C LEU A 90 -28.42 -16.96 9.76
N GLY A 91 -28.31 -17.53 8.55
CA GLY A 91 -29.21 -17.23 7.43
C GLY A 91 -28.93 -15.88 6.77
N ARG A 92 -27.75 -15.25 7.00
CA ARG A 92 -27.39 -13.98 6.39
C ARG A 92 -26.87 -14.20 4.97
N ASP A 93 -27.16 -13.27 4.06
CA ASP A 93 -26.76 -13.35 2.67
C ASP A 93 -25.22 -13.19 2.52
N VAL A 94 -24.58 -14.24 1.99
CA VAL A 94 -23.11 -14.28 1.81
C VAL A 94 -22.63 -13.25 0.81
N TYR A 95 -23.39 -12.98 -0.26
CA TYR A 95 -23.00 -11.99 -1.27
C TYR A 95 -22.94 -10.57 -0.70
N THR A 96 -23.97 -10.14 0.01
CA THR A 96 -24.03 -8.84 0.68
C THR A 96 -22.88 -8.68 1.68
N ARG A 97 -22.68 -9.71 2.50
CA ARG A 97 -21.58 -9.74 3.48
C ARG A 97 -20.21 -9.71 2.82
N LEU A 98 -20.01 -10.39 1.70
CA LEU A 98 -18.75 -10.38 0.94
C LEU A 98 -18.38 -8.96 0.48
N LEU A 99 -19.39 -8.19 0.02
CA LEU A 99 -19.16 -6.81 -0.43
C LEU A 99 -18.83 -5.88 0.74
N LEU A 100 -19.57 -5.98 1.83
CA LEU A 100 -19.30 -5.20 3.05
C LEU A 100 -17.94 -5.57 3.67
N ALA A 101 -17.62 -6.87 3.70
CA ALA A 101 -16.33 -7.37 4.14
C ALA A 101 -15.20 -6.78 3.31
N GLY A 102 -15.36 -6.73 1.98
CA GLY A 102 -14.40 -6.10 1.08
C GLY A 102 -14.20 -4.63 1.35
N ARG A 103 -15.27 -3.90 1.65
CA ARG A 103 -15.20 -2.49 2.05
C ARG A 103 -14.33 -2.32 3.31
N ILE A 104 -14.55 -3.15 4.34
CA ILE A 104 -13.80 -3.08 5.61
C ILE A 104 -12.34 -3.48 5.39
N SER A 105 -12.05 -4.62 4.73
CA SER A 105 -10.69 -5.08 4.49
C SER A 105 -9.87 -4.09 3.63
N LEU A 106 -10.48 -3.46 2.60
CA LEU A 106 -9.83 -2.44 1.80
C LEU A 106 -9.56 -1.15 2.59
N ILE A 107 -10.51 -0.71 3.43
CA ILE A 107 -10.32 0.46 4.31
C ILE A 107 -9.18 0.21 5.29
N ILE A 108 -9.13 -0.96 5.94
CA ILE A 108 -8.04 -1.32 6.87
C ILE A 108 -6.70 -1.29 6.13
N GLY A 109 -6.61 -1.91 4.95
CA GLY A 109 -5.40 -1.91 4.13
C GLY A 109 -4.92 -0.50 3.80
N LEU A 110 -5.84 0.39 3.36
CA LEU A 110 -5.53 1.77 3.02
C LEU A 110 -5.14 2.62 4.24
N LEU A 111 -5.86 2.51 5.35
CA LEU A 111 -5.55 3.27 6.57
C LEU A 111 -4.21 2.82 7.16
N THR A 112 -3.96 1.51 7.21
CA THR A 112 -2.66 0.97 7.64
C THR A 112 -1.53 1.49 6.77
N MET A 113 -1.69 1.50 5.46
CA MET A 113 -0.71 2.06 4.53
C MET A 113 -0.46 3.54 4.80
N VAL A 114 -1.51 4.36 4.93
CA VAL A 114 -1.36 5.80 5.19
C VAL A 114 -0.61 6.04 6.49
N MET A 115 -0.99 5.36 7.58
CA MET A 115 -0.33 5.51 8.88
C MET A 115 1.12 5.03 8.85
N SER A 116 1.39 3.84 8.29
CA SER A 116 2.75 3.29 8.24
C SER A 116 3.67 4.12 7.33
N VAL A 117 3.15 4.62 6.18
CA VAL A 117 3.90 5.51 5.30
C VAL A 117 4.19 6.85 5.98
N CYS A 118 3.21 7.46 6.65
CA CYS A 118 3.43 8.71 7.39
C CYS A 118 4.49 8.53 8.48
N LEU A 119 4.37 7.51 9.32
CA LEU A 119 5.32 7.23 10.40
C LEU A 119 6.71 6.91 9.83
N GLY A 120 6.79 5.97 8.89
CA GLY A 120 8.05 5.55 8.29
C GLY A 120 8.75 6.67 7.52
N TYR A 121 7.98 7.51 6.83
CA TYR A 121 8.50 8.64 6.11
C TYR A 121 9.07 9.72 7.03
N LEU A 122 8.31 10.12 8.05
CA LEU A 122 8.74 11.14 9.01
C LEU A 122 9.96 10.68 9.81
N LEU A 123 9.91 9.47 10.38
CA LEU A 123 11.00 8.94 11.19
C LEU A 123 12.24 8.62 10.33
N GLY A 124 12.06 8.04 9.15
CA GLY A 124 13.16 7.75 8.23
C GLY A 124 13.83 9.00 7.68
N ALA A 125 13.03 10.02 7.33
CA ALA A 125 13.56 11.31 6.88
C ALA A 125 14.32 12.05 7.99
N LEU A 126 13.78 12.05 9.22
CA LEU A 126 14.43 12.64 10.39
C LEU A 126 15.76 11.94 10.68
N SER A 127 15.78 10.62 10.67
CA SER A 127 16.96 9.77 10.85
C SER A 127 18.03 10.08 9.80
N GLY A 128 17.72 10.00 8.51
CA GLY A 128 18.68 10.20 7.43
C GLY A 128 19.14 11.64 7.26
N TYR A 129 18.32 12.62 7.63
CA TYR A 129 18.69 14.03 7.50
C TYR A 129 19.52 14.54 8.68
N VAL A 130 19.10 14.27 9.92
CA VAL A 130 19.79 14.72 11.14
C VAL A 130 21.02 13.88 11.39
N GLY A 131 20.92 12.56 11.28
CA GLY A 131 22.00 11.63 11.55
C GLY A 131 22.37 11.52 13.04
N GLY A 132 23.56 11.03 13.31
CA GLY A 132 24.14 10.98 14.65
C GLY A 132 23.34 10.14 15.65
N LEU A 133 23.04 10.70 16.82
CA LEU A 133 22.30 10.00 17.89
C LEU A 133 20.84 9.74 17.50
N THR A 134 20.19 10.69 16.80
CA THR A 134 18.82 10.56 16.33
C THR A 134 18.66 9.36 15.40
N ASP A 135 19.57 9.20 14.45
CA ASP A 135 19.60 8.06 13.55
C ASP A 135 19.77 6.75 14.32
N LYS A 136 20.76 6.70 15.21
CA LYS A 136 21.02 5.52 16.05
C LYS A 136 19.80 5.10 16.88
N LEU A 137 19.07 6.05 17.46
CA LEU A 137 17.89 5.75 18.28
C LEU A 137 16.73 5.25 17.42
N ILE A 138 16.38 5.96 16.35
CA ILE A 138 15.25 5.59 15.49
C ILE A 138 15.52 4.22 14.84
N MET A 139 16.72 4.02 14.29
CA MET A 139 17.05 2.75 13.63
C MET A 139 17.16 1.60 14.63
N ARG A 140 17.62 1.85 15.87
CA ARG A 140 17.63 0.81 16.92
C ARG A 140 16.21 0.36 17.30
N VAL A 141 15.27 1.30 17.44
CA VAL A 141 13.86 0.94 17.67
C VAL A 141 13.28 0.19 16.47
N ALA A 142 13.57 0.65 15.26
CA ALA A 142 13.15 -0.05 14.04
C ALA A 142 13.71 -1.49 13.98
N ASP A 143 14.99 -1.68 14.34
CA ASP A 143 15.64 -2.98 14.37
C ASP A 143 14.98 -3.91 15.42
N LEU A 144 14.69 -3.40 16.61
CA LEU A 144 14.00 -4.17 17.64
C LEU A 144 12.63 -4.66 17.17
N VAL A 145 11.81 -3.77 16.58
CA VAL A 145 10.50 -4.17 16.05
C VAL A 145 10.63 -5.21 14.93
N MET A 146 11.61 -5.06 14.03
CA MET A 146 11.83 -6.01 12.92
C MET A 146 12.44 -7.35 13.35
N THR A 147 13.02 -7.44 14.55
CA THR A 147 13.57 -8.69 15.09
C THR A 147 12.45 -9.63 15.56
N ILE A 148 11.32 -9.07 15.95
CA ILE A 148 10.18 -9.86 16.44
C ILE A 148 9.39 -10.37 15.22
N PRO A 149 9.08 -11.69 15.14
CA PRO A 149 8.22 -12.20 14.08
C PRO A 149 6.84 -11.54 14.12
N GLY A 150 6.45 -10.86 13.01
CA GLY A 150 5.26 -10.01 12.99
C GLY A 150 3.96 -10.75 13.32
N LEU A 151 3.74 -11.92 12.74
CA LEU A 151 2.49 -12.67 12.93
C LEU A 151 2.29 -13.16 14.36
N PRO A 152 3.27 -13.78 15.05
CA PRO A 152 3.17 -14.10 16.49
C PRO A 152 2.90 -12.87 17.37
N LEU A 153 3.56 -11.74 17.09
CA LEU A 153 3.33 -10.51 17.83
C LEU A 153 1.89 -10.01 17.65
N LEU A 154 1.37 -10.05 16.43
CA LEU A 154 -0.02 -9.69 16.13
C LEU A 154 -1.01 -10.60 16.85
N ILE A 155 -0.76 -11.91 16.91
CA ILE A 155 -1.61 -12.88 17.62
C ILE A 155 -1.66 -12.54 19.11
N VAL A 156 -0.50 -12.33 19.74
CA VAL A 156 -0.44 -11.99 21.17
C VAL A 156 -1.14 -10.66 21.45
N ALA A 157 -0.85 -9.64 20.65
CA ALA A 157 -1.46 -8.33 20.81
C ALA A 157 -2.99 -8.36 20.53
N GLY A 158 -3.43 -9.11 19.52
CA GLY A 158 -4.86 -9.34 19.22
C GLY A 158 -5.58 -10.07 20.35
N ALA A 159 -4.95 -11.09 20.96
CA ALA A 159 -5.48 -11.79 22.12
C ALA A 159 -5.62 -10.85 23.33
N MET A 160 -4.60 -10.03 23.61
CA MET A 160 -4.68 -9.01 24.67
C MET A 160 -5.80 -8.00 24.44
N LEU A 161 -6.02 -7.57 23.18
CA LEU A 161 -7.11 -6.67 22.83
C LEU A 161 -8.48 -7.33 22.99
N SER A 162 -8.56 -8.65 22.83
CA SER A 162 -9.83 -9.38 22.99
C SER A 162 -10.30 -9.39 24.43
N GLU A 163 -9.38 -9.33 25.41
CA GLU A 163 -9.69 -9.26 26.83
C GLU A 163 -10.17 -7.87 27.28
N LEU A 164 -9.99 -6.84 26.46
CA LEU A 164 -10.28 -5.45 26.83
C LEU A 164 -11.72 -4.98 26.46
N ASP A 165 -12.61 -5.88 26.05
CA ASP A 165 -14.02 -5.62 25.73
C ASP A 165 -14.29 -4.38 24.86
N PHE A 166 -13.41 -4.11 23.89
CA PHE A 166 -13.62 -3.02 22.94
C PHE A 166 -14.80 -3.29 22.01
N SER A 167 -15.54 -2.23 21.70
CA SER A 167 -16.59 -2.32 20.66
C SER A 167 -16.01 -2.80 19.31
N PRO A 168 -16.80 -3.52 18.50
CA PRO A 168 -16.33 -4.00 17.18
C PRO A 168 -15.71 -2.91 16.29
N ASP A 169 -16.29 -1.70 16.32
CA ASP A 169 -15.77 -0.55 15.56
C ASP A 169 -14.39 -0.10 16.09
N SER A 170 -14.22 -0.04 17.42
CA SER A 170 -12.94 0.33 18.03
C SER A 170 -11.85 -0.69 17.71
N ARG A 171 -12.18 -1.98 17.56
CA ARG A 171 -11.23 -3.03 17.17
C ARG A 171 -10.66 -2.81 15.78
N ILE A 172 -11.44 -2.32 14.83
CA ILE A 172 -10.95 -1.99 13.49
C ILE A 172 -9.80 -0.99 13.57
N TYR A 173 -9.98 0.11 14.32
CA TYR A 173 -8.94 1.12 14.48
C TYR A 173 -7.71 0.57 15.20
N MET A 174 -7.88 -0.30 16.18
CA MET A 174 -6.76 -0.94 16.88
C MET A 174 -5.96 -1.85 15.97
N VAL A 175 -6.62 -2.64 15.13
CA VAL A 175 -5.96 -3.47 14.11
C VAL A 175 -5.13 -2.60 13.17
N VAL A 176 -5.69 -1.47 12.70
CA VAL A 176 -4.96 -0.50 11.86
C VAL A 176 -3.71 0.02 12.56
N VAL A 177 -3.84 0.43 13.82
CA VAL A 177 -2.69 0.94 14.61
C VAL A 177 -1.63 -0.14 14.79
N MET A 178 -2.02 -1.35 15.20
CA MET A 178 -1.10 -2.47 15.40
C MET A 178 -0.32 -2.82 14.12
N LEU A 179 -1.03 -2.97 13.00
CA LEU A 179 -0.42 -3.25 11.71
C LEU A 179 0.53 -2.13 11.28
N SER A 180 0.14 -0.88 11.50
CA SER A 180 0.96 0.29 11.16
C SER A 180 2.23 0.36 11.99
N LEU A 181 2.16 0.01 13.29
CA LEU A 181 3.31 -0.05 14.18
C LEU A 181 4.30 -1.17 13.84
N LEU A 182 3.89 -2.16 13.07
CA LEU A 182 4.78 -3.22 12.57
C LEU A 182 5.38 -2.89 11.21
N GLU A 183 4.68 -2.16 10.35
CA GLU A 183 5.12 -1.87 8.98
C GLU A 183 6.02 -0.63 8.87
N TRP A 184 5.90 0.38 9.76
CA TRP A 184 6.68 1.62 9.66
C TRP A 184 8.20 1.42 9.66
N PRO A 185 8.81 0.42 10.37
CA PRO A 185 10.26 0.29 10.42
C PRO A 185 10.90 -0.01 9.06
N ARG A 186 10.24 -0.85 8.25
CA ARG A 186 10.70 -1.16 6.88
C ARG A 186 10.71 0.10 6.02
N LEU A 187 9.66 0.91 6.10
CA LEU A 187 9.53 2.18 5.39
C LEU A 187 10.55 3.21 5.89
N ALA A 188 10.71 3.34 7.21
CA ALA A 188 11.67 4.26 7.80
C ALA A 188 13.11 3.96 7.36
N ARG A 189 13.50 2.68 7.36
CA ARG A 189 14.85 2.25 6.93
C ARG A 189 15.10 2.58 5.46
N LEU A 190 14.12 2.33 4.60
CA LEU A 190 14.22 2.65 3.18
C LEU A 190 14.36 4.17 2.96
N VAL A 191 13.51 4.96 3.61
CA VAL A 191 13.53 6.42 3.50
C VAL A 191 14.84 6.99 4.05
N CYS A 192 15.33 6.48 5.18
CA CYS A 192 16.63 6.87 5.75
C CYS A 192 17.75 6.61 4.74
N GLY A 193 17.84 5.42 4.14
CA GLY A 193 18.86 5.08 3.15
C GLY A 193 18.80 5.99 1.92
N GLN A 194 17.59 6.31 1.42
CA GLN A 194 17.41 7.26 0.34
C GLN A 194 17.84 8.68 0.73
N CYS A 195 17.49 9.12 1.92
CA CYS A 195 17.89 10.44 2.43
C CYS A 195 19.41 10.58 2.56
N LEU A 196 20.09 9.55 3.05
CA LEU A 196 21.57 9.52 3.13
C LEU A 196 22.20 9.62 1.74
N SER A 197 21.73 8.84 0.77
CA SER A 197 22.23 8.89 -0.61
C SER A 197 21.97 10.24 -1.28
N LEU A 198 20.79 10.83 -1.09
CA LEU A 198 20.44 12.11 -1.69
C LEU A 198 21.17 13.28 -1.05
N ARG A 199 21.47 13.22 0.25
CA ARG A 199 22.17 14.29 1.00
C ARG A 199 23.56 14.58 0.45
N GLU A 200 24.22 13.58 -0.13
CA GLU A 200 25.58 13.68 -0.69
C GLU A 200 25.61 14.13 -2.15
N ARG A 201 24.44 14.34 -2.78
CA ARG A 201 24.37 14.77 -4.18
C ARG A 201 24.62 16.27 -4.34
N ASP A 202 25.21 16.65 -5.48
CA ASP A 202 25.63 18.03 -5.82
C ASP A 202 24.51 19.07 -5.64
N PHE A 203 23.27 18.71 -5.99
CA PHE A 203 22.16 19.64 -5.83
C PHE A 203 21.86 19.95 -4.36
N MET A 204 22.07 18.98 -3.44
CA MET A 204 21.90 19.19 -2.00
C MET A 204 23.06 20.02 -1.43
N LEU A 205 24.29 19.78 -1.89
CA LEU A 205 25.45 20.60 -1.53
C LEU A 205 25.26 22.05 -1.99
N ALA A 206 24.75 22.24 -3.22
CA ALA A 206 24.42 23.59 -3.71
C ALA A 206 23.39 24.31 -2.82
N THR A 207 22.37 23.61 -2.30
CA THR A 207 21.39 24.21 -1.37
C THR A 207 22.03 24.62 -0.03
N GLN A 208 23.09 23.91 0.41
CA GLN A 208 23.83 24.28 1.61
C GLN A 208 24.67 25.54 1.39
N VAL A 209 25.38 25.62 0.25
CA VAL A 209 26.19 26.77 -0.12
C VAL A 209 25.31 28.03 -0.27
N LEU A 210 24.09 27.88 -0.81
CA LEU A 210 23.10 28.95 -0.92
C LEU A 210 22.45 29.35 0.40
N GLY A 211 22.83 28.71 1.53
CA GLY A 211 22.31 29.03 2.86
C GLY A 211 20.83 28.69 3.10
N LEU A 212 20.24 27.78 2.34
CA LEU A 212 18.87 27.38 2.56
C LEU A 212 18.68 26.73 3.95
N SER A 213 17.61 27.10 4.65
CA SER A 213 17.30 26.50 5.95
C SER A 213 17.12 24.99 5.87
N ALA A 214 17.42 24.28 6.95
CA ALA A 214 17.26 22.82 7.06
C ALA A 214 15.86 22.34 6.65
N ARG A 215 14.82 23.05 7.11
CA ARG A 215 13.43 22.75 6.77
C ARG A 215 13.18 22.84 5.26
N ARG A 216 13.68 23.90 4.61
CA ARG A 216 13.50 24.09 3.17
C ARG A 216 14.26 23.04 2.35
N ARG A 217 15.45 22.65 2.79
CA ARG A 217 16.22 21.56 2.17
C ARG A 217 15.52 20.22 2.29
N LEU A 218 14.96 19.91 3.47
CA LEU A 218 14.24 18.68 3.72
C LEU A 218 12.95 18.62 2.89
N PHE A 219 12.01 19.53 3.10
CA PHE A 219 10.68 19.47 2.50
C PHE A 219 10.65 19.91 1.04
N GLY A 220 11.54 20.82 0.62
CA GLY A 220 11.55 21.34 -0.75
C GLY A 220 12.41 20.56 -1.73
N HIS A 221 13.44 19.84 -1.25
CA HIS A 221 14.39 19.19 -2.13
C HIS A 221 14.54 17.69 -1.85
N LEU A 222 14.73 17.30 -0.60
CA LEU A 222 15.03 15.91 -0.27
C LEU A 222 13.78 15.04 -0.35
N LEU A 223 12.72 15.39 0.34
CA LEU A 223 11.49 14.62 0.41
C LEU A 223 10.80 14.43 -0.96
N PRO A 224 10.66 15.43 -1.84
CA PRO A 224 10.06 15.21 -3.16
C PRO A 224 10.81 14.18 -4.00
N ASN A 225 12.12 14.03 -3.81
CA ASN A 225 12.92 13.04 -4.53
C ASN A 225 12.80 11.61 -3.98
N THR A 226 12.25 11.42 -2.77
CA THR A 226 11.96 10.08 -2.20
C THR A 226 10.55 9.59 -2.52
N ILE A 227 9.63 10.46 -2.97
CA ILE A 227 8.23 10.09 -3.25
C ILE A 227 8.09 8.92 -4.24
N PRO A 228 8.87 8.84 -5.34
CA PRO A 228 8.73 7.73 -6.28
C PRO A 228 8.88 6.35 -5.62
N ILE A 229 9.87 6.18 -4.76
CA ILE A 229 10.08 4.92 -4.05
C ILE A 229 9.01 4.67 -2.99
N LEU A 230 8.52 5.76 -2.35
CA LEU A 230 7.43 5.65 -1.37
C LEU A 230 6.13 5.14 -1.98
N VAL A 231 5.76 5.58 -3.18
CA VAL A 231 4.55 5.12 -3.87
C VAL A 231 4.60 3.61 -4.12
N VAL A 232 5.77 3.11 -4.54
CA VAL A 232 5.98 1.67 -4.73
C VAL A 232 5.82 0.90 -3.41
N MET A 233 6.46 1.39 -2.35
CA MET A 233 6.38 0.74 -1.04
C MET A 233 4.99 0.84 -0.42
N ALA A 234 4.27 1.93 -0.67
CA ALA A 234 2.90 2.11 -0.24
C ALA A 234 1.96 1.05 -0.83
N THR A 235 2.11 0.72 -2.13
CA THR A 235 1.30 -0.35 -2.73
C THR A 235 1.57 -1.71 -2.09
N MET A 236 2.83 -2.06 -1.83
CA MET A 236 3.19 -3.29 -1.12
C MET A 236 2.67 -3.30 0.31
N ALA A 237 2.68 -2.16 1.01
CA ALA A 237 2.14 -2.04 2.36
C ALA A 237 0.63 -2.33 2.41
N VAL A 238 -0.16 -1.91 1.40
CA VAL A 238 -1.59 -2.25 1.32
C VAL A 238 -1.79 -3.77 1.22
N ALA A 239 -1.05 -4.43 0.33
CA ALA A 239 -1.16 -5.88 0.15
C ALA A 239 -0.82 -6.65 1.45
N ASN A 240 0.29 -6.28 2.10
CA ASN A 240 0.70 -6.87 3.37
C ASN A 240 -0.32 -6.62 4.49
N ALA A 241 -0.89 -5.41 4.56
CA ALA A 241 -1.89 -5.06 5.56
C ALA A 241 -3.17 -5.89 5.39
N ILE A 242 -3.66 -6.06 4.15
CA ILE A 242 -4.84 -6.90 3.87
C ILE A 242 -4.57 -8.37 4.24
N LEU A 243 -3.41 -8.91 3.90
CA LEU A 243 -3.05 -10.28 4.26
C LEU A 243 -2.95 -10.46 5.78
N SER A 244 -2.31 -9.53 6.47
CA SER A 244 -2.14 -9.60 7.93
C SER A 244 -3.46 -9.41 8.67
N GLU A 245 -4.32 -8.49 8.22
CA GLU A 245 -5.69 -8.34 8.72
C GLU A 245 -6.48 -9.64 8.51
N SER A 246 -6.46 -10.18 7.29
CA SER A 246 -7.19 -11.40 6.99
C SER A 246 -6.73 -12.59 7.84
N ALA A 247 -5.42 -12.74 8.06
CA ALA A 247 -4.88 -13.77 8.93
C ALA A 247 -5.32 -13.60 10.39
N LEU A 248 -5.27 -12.35 10.91
CA LEU A 248 -5.72 -12.06 12.27
C LEU A 248 -7.23 -12.30 12.45
N SER A 249 -8.04 -11.83 11.50
CA SER A 249 -9.49 -11.96 11.54
C SER A 249 -9.94 -13.41 11.35
N TYR A 250 -9.23 -14.19 10.52
CA TYR A 250 -9.40 -15.64 10.40
C TYR A 250 -9.17 -16.38 11.73
N LEU A 251 -8.24 -15.90 12.54
CA LEU A 251 -7.97 -16.44 13.89
C LEU A 251 -8.90 -15.87 14.98
N GLY A 252 -9.88 -15.03 14.61
CA GLY A 252 -10.81 -14.39 15.55
C GLY A 252 -10.20 -13.26 16.39
N LEU A 253 -8.98 -12.82 16.06
CA LEU A 253 -8.23 -11.81 16.82
C LEU A 253 -8.22 -10.42 16.18
N GLY A 254 -8.72 -10.32 14.94
CA GLY A 254 -8.82 -9.07 14.17
C GLY A 254 -10.20 -8.43 14.25
N VAL A 255 -10.82 -8.22 13.09
CA VAL A 255 -12.21 -7.79 12.96
C VAL A 255 -13.13 -8.93 13.40
N VAL A 256 -14.06 -8.62 14.31
CA VAL A 256 -14.96 -9.61 14.89
C VAL A 256 -16.41 -9.38 14.46
N PRO A 257 -17.23 -10.43 14.42
CA PRO A 257 -18.67 -10.27 14.20
C PRO A 257 -19.31 -9.27 15.21
N PRO A 258 -20.36 -8.54 14.79
CA PRO A 258 -21.14 -8.71 13.57
C PRO A 258 -20.47 -8.16 12.32
N THR A 259 -19.46 -7.28 12.44
CA THR A 259 -18.81 -6.62 11.30
C THR A 259 -18.10 -7.64 10.43
N PRO A 260 -18.43 -7.75 9.12
CA PRO A 260 -17.78 -8.69 8.24
C PRO A 260 -16.42 -8.16 7.76
N SER A 261 -15.42 -9.04 7.63
CA SER A 261 -14.20 -8.84 6.86
C SER A 261 -13.92 -10.09 6.03
N TRP A 262 -13.10 -9.96 4.97
CA TRP A 262 -12.75 -11.17 4.20
C TRP A 262 -12.07 -12.22 5.08
N GLY A 263 -11.27 -11.77 6.06
CA GLY A 263 -10.59 -12.66 7.01
C GLY A 263 -11.57 -13.45 7.88
N ASN A 264 -12.49 -12.78 8.56
CA ASN A 264 -13.43 -13.48 9.46
C ASN A 264 -14.49 -14.30 8.72
N MET A 265 -14.82 -13.96 7.47
CA MET A 265 -15.65 -14.83 6.64
C MET A 265 -14.96 -16.15 6.25
N MET A 266 -13.63 -16.14 6.13
CA MET A 266 -12.87 -17.38 5.89
C MET A 266 -12.81 -18.30 7.11
N ASP A 267 -13.17 -17.83 8.32
CA ASP A 267 -13.19 -18.65 9.55
C ASP A 267 -14.06 -19.90 9.42
N ALA A 268 -15.10 -19.87 8.58
CA ALA A 268 -15.90 -21.05 8.23
C ALA A 268 -15.05 -22.25 7.74
N ALA A 269 -13.85 -22.00 7.19
CA ALA A 269 -12.94 -23.07 6.76
C ALA A 269 -12.32 -23.84 7.93
N ASN A 270 -12.41 -23.36 9.17
CA ASN A 270 -11.95 -24.08 10.38
C ASN A 270 -12.87 -25.26 10.73
N SER A 271 -14.13 -25.22 10.28
CA SER A 271 -15.06 -26.34 10.42
C SER A 271 -14.86 -27.34 9.27
N LEU A 272 -14.54 -28.59 9.57
CA LEU A 272 -14.38 -29.62 8.54
C LEU A 272 -15.66 -29.83 7.70
N ILE A 273 -16.83 -29.64 8.32
CA ILE A 273 -18.13 -29.77 7.65
C ILE A 273 -18.31 -28.60 6.67
N ASP A 274 -18.04 -27.38 7.10
CA ASP A 274 -18.20 -26.19 6.27
C ASP A 274 -17.15 -26.14 5.17
N PHE A 275 -15.92 -26.55 5.46
CA PHE A 275 -14.87 -26.68 4.49
C PHE A 275 -15.23 -27.59 3.31
N GLN A 276 -15.80 -28.79 3.62
CA GLN A 276 -16.13 -29.79 2.61
C GLN A 276 -17.48 -29.60 1.95
N ARG A 277 -18.49 -29.20 2.72
CA ARG A 277 -19.88 -29.20 2.26
C ARG A 277 -20.44 -27.82 1.93
N ARG A 278 -19.77 -26.73 2.40
CA ARG A 278 -20.26 -25.37 2.27
C ARG A 278 -19.17 -24.43 1.74
N PRO A 279 -18.57 -24.74 0.58
CA PRO A 279 -17.45 -23.97 0.03
C PRO A 279 -17.85 -22.50 -0.26
N TRP A 280 -19.12 -22.19 -0.45
CA TRP A 280 -19.61 -20.83 -0.68
C TRP A 280 -19.40 -19.89 0.51
N LEU A 281 -19.14 -20.41 1.72
CA LEU A 281 -18.86 -19.57 2.90
C LEU A 281 -17.46 -18.97 2.88
N TRP A 282 -16.46 -19.77 2.51
CA TRP A 282 -15.04 -19.39 2.63
C TRP A 282 -14.32 -19.17 1.29
N MET A 283 -14.73 -19.83 0.20
CA MET A 283 -14.07 -19.64 -1.09
C MET A 283 -14.24 -18.22 -1.67
N PRO A 284 -15.42 -17.59 -1.67
CA PRO A 284 -15.58 -16.25 -2.23
C PRO A 284 -14.68 -15.20 -1.53
N PRO A 285 -14.65 -15.09 -0.18
CA PRO A 285 -13.74 -14.15 0.48
C PRO A 285 -12.26 -14.50 0.27
N GLY A 286 -11.91 -15.79 0.22
CA GLY A 286 -10.55 -16.25 -0.09
C GLY A 286 -10.11 -15.84 -1.50
N ILE A 287 -10.97 -16.02 -2.51
CA ILE A 287 -10.72 -15.61 -3.89
C ILE A 287 -10.62 -14.10 -4.00
N ALA A 288 -11.50 -13.35 -3.33
CA ALA A 288 -11.48 -11.89 -3.33
C ALA A 288 -10.16 -11.35 -2.73
N THR A 289 -9.72 -11.88 -1.59
CA THR A 289 -8.43 -11.54 -0.98
C THR A 289 -7.27 -11.87 -1.91
N PHE A 290 -7.24 -13.06 -2.47
CA PHE A 290 -6.19 -13.54 -3.38
C PHE A 290 -6.05 -12.64 -4.62
N ILE A 291 -7.16 -12.37 -5.30
CA ILE A 291 -7.19 -11.51 -6.50
C ILE A 291 -6.73 -10.09 -6.13
N THR A 292 -7.21 -9.54 -5.03
CA THR A 292 -6.87 -8.19 -4.57
C THR A 292 -5.38 -8.07 -4.30
N VAL A 293 -4.80 -9.00 -3.55
CA VAL A 293 -3.37 -9.01 -3.19
C VAL A 293 -2.49 -9.15 -4.43
N ILE A 294 -2.82 -10.06 -5.34
CA ILE A 294 -2.07 -10.22 -6.60
C ILE A 294 -2.17 -8.94 -7.43
N ALA A 295 -3.36 -8.38 -7.58
CA ALA A 295 -3.54 -7.18 -8.39
C ALA A 295 -2.77 -5.98 -7.82
N ILE A 296 -2.72 -5.83 -6.49
CA ILE A 296 -1.93 -4.78 -5.83
C ILE A 296 -0.43 -5.01 -6.05
N ASN A 297 0.08 -6.24 -5.90
CA ASN A 297 1.49 -6.55 -6.11
C ASN A 297 1.92 -6.30 -7.56
N VAL A 298 1.14 -6.78 -8.55
CA VAL A 298 1.41 -6.54 -9.97
C VAL A 298 1.38 -5.04 -10.30
N LEU A 299 0.44 -4.30 -9.72
CA LEU A 299 0.39 -2.84 -9.87
C LEU A 299 1.62 -2.18 -9.24
N GLY A 300 2.05 -2.63 -8.06
CA GLY A 300 3.25 -2.16 -7.37
C GLY A 300 4.52 -2.37 -8.19
N ASP A 301 4.69 -3.55 -8.80
CA ASP A 301 5.79 -3.86 -9.70
C ASP A 301 5.75 -2.97 -10.96
N GLY A 302 4.56 -2.77 -11.54
CA GLY A 302 4.37 -1.87 -12.67
C GLY A 302 4.69 -0.41 -12.35
N LEU A 303 4.38 0.05 -11.13
CA LEU A 303 4.74 1.38 -10.63
C LEU A 303 6.25 1.49 -10.41
N ARG A 304 6.89 0.45 -9.87
CA ARG A 304 8.33 0.39 -9.68
C ARG A 304 9.06 0.53 -11.01
N ASP A 305 8.68 -0.26 -12.02
CA ASP A 305 9.24 -0.21 -13.36
C ASP A 305 9.02 1.17 -14.01
N ALA A 306 7.86 1.77 -13.79
CA ALA A 306 7.52 3.08 -14.34
C ALA A 306 8.29 4.24 -13.71
N MET A 307 8.76 4.09 -12.47
CA MET A 307 9.49 5.11 -11.72
C MET A 307 11.01 4.91 -11.71
N ASP A 308 11.52 3.81 -12.28
CA ASP A 308 12.96 3.58 -12.39
C ASP A 308 13.57 4.45 -13.50
N PRO A 309 14.45 5.42 -13.17
CA PRO A 309 15.08 6.30 -14.17
C PRO A 309 16.05 5.58 -15.10
N ASN A 310 16.51 4.37 -14.75
CA ASN A 310 17.48 3.59 -15.52
C ASN A 310 16.81 2.67 -16.56
N MET A 311 15.51 2.50 -16.50
CA MET A 311 14.78 1.71 -17.50
C MET A 311 14.72 2.49 -18.82
N LYS A 312 15.62 2.14 -19.76
CA LYS A 312 15.51 2.60 -21.16
C LYS A 312 14.13 2.17 -21.69
N PRO A 313 13.42 3.07 -22.41
CA PRO A 313 12.20 2.67 -23.07
C PRO A 313 12.51 1.47 -23.98
N ARG A 314 11.90 0.32 -23.71
CA ARG A 314 11.94 -0.80 -24.66
C ARG A 314 11.30 -0.31 -25.94
N LEU A 315 12.13 0.09 -26.90
CA LEU A 315 11.72 0.33 -28.28
C LEU A 315 11.20 -1.02 -28.82
N LYS A 316 9.89 -1.12 -28.95
CA LYS A 316 9.25 -2.12 -29.81
C LYS A 316 8.81 -1.40 -31.07
#